data_85e3d83234b8139462b5826fd9e95e36
#
_entry.id   85e3d83234b8139462b5826fd9e95e36
#
_cell.length_a   1.000
_cell.length_b   1.000
_cell.length_c   1.000
_cell.angle_alpha   90.00
_cell.angle_beta   90.00
_cell.angle_gamma   90.00
#
_symmetry.space_group_name_H-M   'P 1'
#
loop_
_entity.id
_entity.type
_entity.pdbx_description
1 polymer ?
#
loop_
_entity_poly.entity_id
_entity_poly.type
_entity_poly.pdbx_seq_one_letter_code
_entity_poly.pdbx_strand_id
1 'polypeptide(L)'
;MLRPFLSALTRHIPPHQLGRYLAVGIWNTAFAYASFALFTALLDRYMPASYMAGAVLSALLNITVAFLGYKWFVFKTKGNYIREWWRCLMIYSGSIILGLALLPPTVLVVGYITGNQRAAPYIAGAFLMGVQVILSFLGHKKFSFGGDRSSRA
;
A
#
# COMPACT_ATOMS: atom_id res chain seq x y z
N MET A 1 -23.68 -8.55 8.27
CA MET A 1 -23.49 -7.39 7.35
C MET A 1 -22.45 -7.60 6.24
N LEU A 2 -21.70 -8.70 6.19
CA LEU A 2 -20.69 -9.03 5.14
C LEU A 2 -21.29 -9.71 3.88
N ARG A 3 -22.43 -10.39 4.00
CA ARG A 3 -23.06 -11.14 2.89
C ARG A 3 -23.49 -10.30 1.68
N PRO A 4 -24.14 -9.11 1.82
CA PRO A 4 -24.53 -8.32 0.65
C PRO A 4 -23.33 -7.68 -0.08
N PHE A 5 -22.20 -7.49 0.60
CA PHE A 5 -20.97 -6.95 0.01
C PHE A 5 -20.26 -7.97 -0.87
N LEU A 6 -20.17 -9.21 -0.40
CA LEU A 6 -19.59 -10.31 -1.18
C LEU A 6 -20.44 -10.63 -2.42
N SER A 7 -21.76 -10.56 -2.32
CA SER A 7 -22.65 -10.81 -3.46
C SER A 7 -22.60 -9.72 -4.54
N ALA A 8 -22.32 -8.47 -4.17
CA ALA A 8 -22.16 -7.38 -5.14
C ALA A 8 -20.79 -7.46 -5.88
N LEU A 9 -19.73 -7.90 -5.18
CA LEU A 9 -18.41 -8.10 -5.79
C LEU A 9 -18.39 -9.32 -6.73
N THR A 10 -19.10 -10.40 -6.37
CA THR A 10 -19.12 -11.63 -7.17
C THR A 10 -20.01 -11.53 -8.40
N ARG A 11 -20.86 -10.49 -8.52
CA ARG A 11 -21.74 -10.31 -9.69
C ARG A 11 -20.99 -9.90 -10.96
N HIS A 12 -19.77 -9.31 -10.83
CA HIS A 12 -18.99 -8.82 -11.97
C HIS A 12 -17.57 -9.38 -12.05
N ILE A 13 -17.09 -10.08 -11.02
CA ILE A 13 -15.75 -10.67 -11.00
C ILE A 13 -15.85 -12.14 -10.63
N PRO A 14 -15.36 -13.06 -11.47
CA PRO A 14 -15.35 -14.50 -11.15
C PRO A 14 -14.64 -14.74 -9.80
N PRO A 15 -15.17 -15.60 -8.91
CA PRO A 15 -14.64 -15.78 -7.56
C PRO A 15 -13.17 -16.22 -7.52
N HIS A 16 -12.68 -16.93 -8.54
CA HIS A 16 -11.27 -17.30 -8.66
C HIS A 16 -10.35 -16.08 -8.97
N GLN A 17 -10.86 -15.04 -9.67
CA GLN A 17 -10.10 -13.82 -9.90
C GLN A 17 -10.03 -12.95 -8.64
N LEU A 18 -11.11 -12.91 -7.85
CA LEU A 18 -11.13 -12.21 -6.58
C LEU A 18 -10.13 -12.83 -5.58
N GLY A 19 -10.08 -14.15 -5.48
CA GLY A 19 -9.11 -14.85 -4.64
C GLY A 19 -7.65 -14.55 -5.04
N ARG A 20 -7.35 -14.53 -6.33
CA ARG A 20 -6.02 -14.18 -6.85
C ARG A 20 -5.67 -12.71 -6.56
N TYR A 21 -6.61 -11.80 -6.74
CA TYR A 21 -6.44 -10.38 -6.45
C TYR A 21 -6.12 -10.15 -4.96
N LEU A 22 -6.89 -10.78 -4.06
CA LEU A 22 -6.65 -10.69 -2.62
C LEU A 22 -5.31 -11.30 -2.22
N ALA A 23 -4.94 -12.45 -2.78
CA ALA A 23 -3.65 -13.08 -2.52
C ALA A 23 -2.48 -12.18 -2.94
N VAL A 24 -2.56 -11.56 -4.12
CA VAL A 24 -1.55 -10.59 -4.60
C VAL A 24 -1.52 -9.36 -3.69
N GLY A 25 -2.66 -8.85 -3.24
CA GLY A 25 -2.73 -7.71 -2.33
C GLY A 25 -2.08 -8.00 -0.97
N ILE A 26 -2.36 -9.15 -0.38
CA ILE A 26 -1.74 -9.60 0.89
C ILE A 26 -0.24 -9.78 0.72
N TRP A 27 0.20 -10.46 -0.34
CA TRP A 27 1.61 -10.64 -0.65
C TRP A 27 2.33 -9.30 -0.81
N ASN A 28 1.73 -8.37 -1.57
CA ASN A 28 2.31 -7.06 -1.82
C ASN A 28 2.45 -6.24 -0.52
N THR A 29 1.45 -6.30 0.37
CA THR A 29 1.50 -5.63 1.67
C THR A 29 2.57 -6.23 2.58
N ALA A 30 2.64 -7.56 2.64
CA ALA A 30 3.68 -8.26 3.42
C ALA A 30 5.08 -7.96 2.89
N PHE A 31 5.26 -7.95 1.56
CA PHE A 31 6.53 -7.61 0.91
C PHE A 31 6.94 -6.16 1.18
N ALA A 32 5.99 -5.22 1.11
CA ALA A 32 6.25 -3.81 1.39
C ALA A 32 6.70 -3.59 2.84
N TYR A 33 6.05 -4.24 3.80
CA TYR A 33 6.43 -4.16 5.20
C TYR A 33 7.79 -4.81 5.47
N ALA A 34 8.04 -6.00 4.93
CA ALA A 34 9.32 -6.69 5.06
C ALA A 34 10.48 -5.86 4.49
N SER A 35 10.27 -5.27 3.31
CA SER A 35 11.26 -4.38 2.68
C SER A 35 11.51 -3.12 3.53
N PHE A 36 10.46 -2.51 4.05
CA PHE A 36 10.57 -1.35 4.95
C PHE A 36 11.37 -1.70 6.21
N ALA A 37 11.01 -2.79 6.88
CA ALA A 37 11.70 -3.23 8.09
C ALA A 37 13.17 -3.57 7.82
N LEU A 38 13.45 -4.25 6.71
CA LEU A 38 14.80 -4.61 6.30
C LEU A 38 15.66 -3.36 6.04
N PHE A 39 15.18 -2.42 5.20
CA PHE A 39 15.95 -1.22 4.89
C PHE A 39 16.13 -0.33 6.13
N THR A 40 15.10 -0.21 6.98
CA THR A 40 15.23 0.52 8.25
C THR A 40 16.32 -0.09 9.13
N ALA A 41 16.31 -1.41 9.31
CA ALA A 41 17.31 -2.10 10.12
C ALA A 41 18.74 -2.00 9.55
N LEU A 42 18.89 -2.09 8.22
CA LEU A 42 20.19 -1.97 7.57
C LEU A 42 20.76 -0.55 7.67
N LEU A 43 19.90 0.46 7.59
CA LEU A 43 20.29 1.88 7.61
C LEU A 43 20.44 2.44 9.02
N ASP A 44 19.89 1.77 10.05
CA ASP A 44 19.94 2.22 11.44
C ASP A 44 21.38 2.41 11.96
N ARG A 45 22.33 1.69 11.37
CA ARG A 45 23.75 1.75 11.67
C ARG A 45 24.45 3.00 11.10
N TYR A 46 23.88 3.62 10.05
CA TYR A 46 24.54 4.63 9.24
C TYR A 46 23.92 6.02 9.37
N MET A 47 22.65 6.11 9.74
CA MET A 47 21.98 7.41 9.81
C MET A 47 20.88 7.47 10.87
N PRO A 48 20.73 8.64 11.55
CA PRO A 48 19.54 8.90 12.35
C PRO A 48 18.31 8.95 11.45
N ALA A 49 17.14 8.56 11.98
CA ALA A 49 15.90 8.48 11.22
C ALA A 49 15.98 7.57 9.98
N SER A 50 16.70 6.44 10.08
CA SER A 50 16.84 5.38 9.06
C SER A 50 15.50 4.91 8.48
N TYR A 51 14.42 4.99 9.26
CA TYR A 51 13.06 4.63 8.85
C TYR A 51 12.53 5.50 7.70
N MET A 52 12.95 6.76 7.58
CA MET A 52 12.54 7.61 6.44
C MET A 52 13.18 7.14 5.13
N ALA A 53 14.49 6.88 5.14
CA ALA A 53 15.18 6.33 3.99
C ALA A 53 14.66 4.91 3.67
N GLY A 54 14.45 4.10 4.70
CA GLY A 54 13.85 2.77 4.57
C GLY A 54 12.46 2.82 3.92
N ALA A 55 11.62 3.79 4.30
CA ALA A 55 10.30 3.97 3.71
C ALA A 55 10.36 4.36 2.22
N VAL A 56 11.27 5.27 1.83
CA VAL A 56 11.45 5.66 0.43
C VAL A 56 11.94 4.48 -0.40
N LEU A 57 12.99 3.79 0.05
CA LEU A 57 13.57 2.66 -0.68
C LEU A 57 12.57 1.51 -0.82
N SER A 58 11.84 1.19 0.25
CA SER A 58 10.80 0.15 0.20
C SER A 58 9.65 0.52 -0.73
N ALA A 59 9.23 1.79 -0.75
CA ALA A 59 8.17 2.25 -1.66
C ALA A 59 8.58 2.11 -3.13
N LEU A 60 9.79 2.53 -3.49
CA LEU A 60 10.32 2.40 -4.86
C LEU A 60 10.44 0.94 -5.28
N LEU A 61 10.98 0.09 -4.40
CA LEU A 61 11.10 -1.34 -4.64
C LEU A 61 9.74 -2.00 -4.82
N ASN A 62 8.80 -1.68 -3.92
CA ASN A 62 7.46 -2.26 -3.94
C ASN A 62 6.67 -1.86 -5.19
N ILE A 63 6.74 -0.58 -5.61
CA ILE A 63 6.11 -0.12 -6.86
C ILE A 63 6.72 -0.85 -8.07
N THR A 64 8.04 -1.03 -8.08
CA THR A 64 8.71 -1.72 -9.17
C THR A 64 8.28 -3.19 -9.26
N VAL A 65 8.26 -3.90 -8.14
CA VAL A 65 7.83 -5.30 -8.05
C VAL A 65 6.35 -5.44 -8.42
N ALA A 66 5.49 -4.56 -7.91
CA ALA A 66 4.07 -4.55 -8.24
C ALA A 66 3.85 -4.27 -9.74
N PHE A 67 4.54 -3.27 -10.31
CA PHE A 67 4.46 -2.94 -11.73
C PHE A 67 4.86 -4.13 -12.61
N LEU A 68 6.00 -4.77 -12.31
CA LEU A 68 6.48 -5.94 -13.05
C LEU A 68 5.51 -7.12 -12.91
N GLY A 69 5.02 -7.36 -11.70
CA GLY A 69 4.02 -8.39 -11.43
C GLY A 69 2.74 -8.18 -12.25
N TYR A 70 2.18 -6.99 -12.24
CA TYR A 70 1.00 -6.68 -13.06
C TYR A 70 1.28 -6.80 -14.55
N LYS A 71 2.42 -6.30 -15.01
CA LYS A 71 2.79 -6.34 -16.43
C LYS A 71 2.97 -7.76 -16.95
N TRP A 72 3.62 -8.63 -16.19
CA TRP A 72 3.93 -10.00 -16.64
C TRP A 72 2.81 -11.00 -16.37
N PHE A 73 2.13 -10.91 -15.22
CA PHE A 73 1.13 -11.90 -14.81
C PHE A 73 -0.31 -11.53 -15.17
N VAL A 74 -0.63 -10.21 -15.18
CA VAL A 74 -2.01 -9.77 -15.39
C VAL A 74 -2.25 -9.31 -16.83
N PHE A 75 -1.44 -8.38 -17.32
CA PHE A 75 -1.72 -7.72 -18.60
C PHE A 75 -0.94 -8.29 -19.79
N LYS A 76 0.21 -8.94 -19.57
CA LYS A 76 1.08 -9.52 -20.62
C LYS A 76 1.36 -8.54 -21.79
N THR A 77 1.45 -7.24 -21.49
CA THR A 77 1.57 -6.18 -22.49
C THR A 77 3.04 -5.95 -22.88
N LYS A 78 3.26 -5.79 -24.18
CA LYS A 78 4.54 -5.34 -24.74
C LYS A 78 4.44 -3.82 -24.92
N GLY A 79 4.97 -3.03 -23.98
CA GLY A 79 4.96 -1.57 -24.02
C GLY A 79 6.28 -0.98 -23.50
N ASN A 80 6.39 0.34 -23.53
CA ASN A 80 7.56 1.05 -23.02
C ASN A 80 7.57 1.01 -21.48
N TYR A 81 8.45 0.14 -20.90
CA TYR A 81 8.54 -0.11 -19.47
C TYR A 81 8.77 1.15 -18.65
N ILE A 82 9.68 2.03 -19.09
CA ILE A 82 10.05 3.24 -18.35
C ILE A 82 8.86 4.21 -18.28
N ARG A 83 8.17 4.46 -19.39
CA ARG A 83 7.03 5.37 -19.43
C ARG A 83 5.84 4.88 -18.61
N GLU A 84 5.59 3.59 -18.61
CA GLU A 84 4.52 2.97 -17.82
C GLU A 84 4.86 2.97 -16.33
N TRP A 85 6.12 2.70 -15.97
CA TRP A 85 6.61 2.76 -14.60
C TRP A 85 6.50 4.17 -14.02
N TRP A 86 6.90 5.21 -14.77
CA TRP A 86 6.74 6.61 -14.35
C TRP A 86 5.27 6.98 -14.12
N ARG A 87 4.34 6.49 -14.94
CA ARG A 87 2.91 6.70 -14.72
C ARG A 87 2.43 6.02 -13.45
N CYS A 88 2.86 4.80 -13.18
CA CYS A 88 2.58 4.11 -11.92
C CYS A 88 3.13 4.92 -10.73
N LEU A 89 4.39 5.37 -10.80
CA LEU A 89 5.00 6.16 -9.74
C LEU A 89 4.20 7.45 -9.47
N MET A 90 3.75 8.17 -10.50
CA MET A 90 2.92 9.36 -10.34
C MET A 90 1.57 9.06 -9.68
N ILE A 91 0.92 7.95 -10.00
CA ILE A 91 -0.34 7.54 -9.37
C ILE A 91 -0.14 7.25 -7.88
N TYR A 92 0.96 6.58 -7.53
CA TYR A 92 1.26 6.22 -6.13
C TYR A 92 1.93 7.35 -5.33
N SER A 93 2.45 8.39 -5.99
CA SER A 93 3.21 9.48 -5.33
C SER A 93 2.42 10.18 -4.23
N GLY A 94 1.15 10.45 -4.42
CA GLY A 94 0.30 11.06 -3.38
C GLY A 94 0.22 10.22 -2.11
N SER A 95 0.08 8.92 -2.26
CA SER A 95 0.05 7.97 -1.14
C SER A 95 1.40 7.86 -0.44
N ILE A 96 2.50 7.88 -1.19
CA ILE A 96 3.87 7.87 -0.65
C ILE A 96 4.14 9.12 0.14
N ILE A 97 3.85 10.30 -0.42
CA ILE A 97 4.06 11.59 0.25
C ILE A 97 3.27 11.66 1.55
N LEU A 98 2.00 11.25 1.53
CA LEU A 98 1.18 11.20 2.74
C LEU A 98 1.77 10.24 3.79
N GLY A 99 2.19 9.05 3.38
CA GLY A 99 2.84 8.07 4.26
C GLY A 99 4.12 8.62 4.89
N LEU A 100 4.99 9.23 4.08
CA LEU A 100 6.23 9.85 4.55
C LEU A 100 5.98 11.03 5.50
N ALA A 101 4.95 11.83 5.26
CA ALA A 101 4.58 12.94 6.14
C ALA A 101 4.02 12.47 7.49
N LEU A 102 3.27 11.36 7.50
CA LEU A 102 2.67 10.81 8.71
C LEU A 102 3.63 9.90 9.51
N LEU A 103 4.67 9.37 8.88
CA LEU A 103 5.56 8.42 9.55
C LEU A 103 6.33 9.03 10.74
N PRO A 104 7.00 10.20 10.64
CA PRO A 104 7.72 10.77 11.77
C PRO A 104 6.85 11.06 13.00
N PRO A 105 5.71 11.77 12.89
CA PRO A 105 4.87 12.02 14.05
C PRO A 105 4.32 10.71 14.65
N THR A 106 4.00 9.71 13.83
CA THR A 106 3.54 8.40 14.34
C THR A 106 4.66 7.68 15.08
N VAL A 107 5.90 7.72 14.60
CA VAL A 107 7.07 7.15 15.29
C VAL A 107 7.27 7.80 16.65
N LEU A 108 7.18 9.14 16.74
CA LEU A 108 7.30 9.87 18.01
C LEU A 108 6.21 9.47 19.00
N VAL A 109 4.96 9.41 18.57
CA VAL A 109 3.82 9.02 19.42
C VAL A 109 3.97 7.57 19.90
N VAL A 110 4.28 6.64 19.00
CA VAL A 110 4.50 5.24 19.35
C VAL A 110 5.68 5.08 20.30
N GLY A 111 6.78 5.76 20.05
CA GLY A 111 7.96 5.74 20.93
C GLY A 111 7.65 6.24 22.33
N TYR A 112 6.83 7.30 22.43
CA TYR A 112 6.37 7.83 23.73
C TYR A 112 5.47 6.83 24.47
N ILE A 113 4.49 6.23 23.78
CA ILE A 113 3.52 5.28 24.38
C ILE A 113 4.20 3.98 24.80
N THR A 114 5.09 3.45 23.99
CA THR A 114 5.72 2.14 24.22
C THR A 114 6.99 2.22 25.08
N GLY A 115 7.57 3.42 25.23
CA GLY A 115 8.87 3.61 25.88
C GLY A 115 10.03 2.98 25.11
N ASN A 116 9.80 2.44 23.91
CA ASN A 116 10.79 1.73 23.11
C ASN A 116 11.06 2.41 21.77
N GLN A 117 12.05 3.30 21.76
CA GLN A 117 12.43 4.07 20.57
C GLN A 117 12.93 3.20 19.40
N ARG A 118 13.54 2.03 19.71
CA ARG A 118 14.02 1.12 18.66
C ARG A 118 12.88 0.39 17.94
N ALA A 119 11.84 0.03 18.66
CA ALA A 119 10.68 -0.65 18.08
C ALA A 119 9.67 0.32 17.42
N ALA A 120 9.70 1.59 17.81
CA ALA A 120 8.72 2.60 17.37
C ALA A 120 8.58 2.72 15.84
N PRO A 121 9.64 2.77 15.01
CA PRO A 121 9.52 2.85 13.56
C PRO A 121 8.79 1.65 12.94
N TYR A 122 9.04 0.46 13.44
CA TYR A 122 8.43 -0.78 12.93
C TYR A 122 6.94 -0.85 13.26
N ILE A 123 6.57 -0.50 14.50
CA ILE A 123 5.18 -0.46 14.94
C ILE A 123 4.41 0.65 14.19
N ALA A 124 5.01 1.84 14.07
CA ALA A 124 4.42 2.95 13.33
C ALA A 124 4.22 2.62 11.84
N GLY A 125 5.21 1.98 11.20
CA GLY A 125 5.13 1.53 9.82
C GLY A 125 4.00 0.51 9.60
N ALA A 126 3.90 -0.50 10.47
CA ALA A 126 2.82 -1.49 10.42
C ALA A 126 1.44 -0.84 10.61
N PHE A 127 1.31 0.08 11.57
CA PHE A 127 0.08 0.82 11.83
C PHE A 127 -0.34 1.65 10.61
N LEU A 128 0.56 2.46 10.04
CA LEU A 128 0.27 3.29 8.89
C LEU A 128 -0.07 2.47 7.64
N MET A 129 0.59 1.34 7.42
CA MET A 129 0.21 0.41 6.33
C MET A 129 -1.20 -0.14 6.52
N GLY A 130 -1.58 -0.52 7.74
CA GLY A 130 -2.94 -0.95 8.05
C GLY A 130 -3.97 0.14 7.78
N VAL A 131 -3.71 1.37 8.22
CA VAL A 131 -4.56 2.55 7.94
C VAL A 131 -4.69 2.77 6.43
N GLN A 132 -3.60 2.70 5.68
CA GLN A 132 -3.60 2.90 4.23
C GLN A 132 -4.44 1.84 3.50
N VAL A 133 -4.37 0.58 3.90
CA VAL A 133 -5.21 -0.50 3.36
C VAL A 133 -6.70 -0.21 3.61
N ILE A 134 -7.06 0.23 4.83
CA ILE A 134 -8.43 0.59 5.18
C ILE A 134 -8.92 1.79 4.36
N LEU A 135 -8.11 2.85 4.26
CA LEU A 135 -8.44 4.05 3.48
C LEU A 135 -8.61 3.74 1.99
N SER A 136 -7.73 2.91 1.44
CA SER A 136 -7.85 2.45 0.05
C SER A 136 -9.15 1.67 -0.17
N PHE A 137 -9.49 0.77 0.75
CA PHE A 137 -10.75 0.02 0.70
C PHE A 137 -11.99 0.93 0.77
N LEU A 138 -11.99 1.91 1.70
CA LEU A 138 -13.10 2.87 1.85
C LEU A 138 -13.19 3.81 0.65
N GLY A 139 -12.06 4.23 0.09
CA GLY A 139 -11.99 5.04 -1.12
C GLY A 139 -12.65 4.34 -2.30
N HIS A 140 -12.27 3.10 -2.57
CA HIS A 140 -12.87 2.30 -3.62
C HIS A 140 -14.38 2.10 -3.42
N LYS A 141 -14.83 1.88 -2.18
CA LYS A 141 -16.25 1.75 -1.86
C LYS A 141 -17.05 3.02 -2.17
N LYS A 142 -16.51 4.19 -1.83
CA LYS A 142 -17.22 5.48 -2.01
C LYS A 142 -17.24 5.94 -3.47
N PHE A 143 -16.12 5.75 -4.20
CA PHE A 143 -16.00 6.16 -5.61
C PHE A 143 -16.68 5.19 -6.58
N SER A 144 -16.63 3.87 -6.33
CA SER A 144 -17.25 2.88 -7.22
C SER A 144 -18.77 2.71 -7.00
N PHE A 145 -19.31 3.08 -5.84
CA PHE A 145 -20.72 2.83 -5.49
C PHE A 145 -21.51 4.09 -5.14
N GLY A 146 -20.91 5.29 -5.22
CA GLY A 146 -21.58 6.57 -4.94
C GLY A 146 -22.39 7.17 -6.11
N GLY A 147 -22.32 6.59 -7.31
CA GLY A 147 -22.84 7.17 -8.55
C GLY A 147 -24.31 6.93 -8.87
N ASP A 148 -25.07 6.18 -8.05
CA ASP A 148 -26.41 5.72 -8.45
C ASP A 148 -27.59 6.45 -7.74
N ARG A 149 -27.41 7.72 -7.36
CA ARG A 149 -28.49 8.51 -6.78
C ARG A 149 -28.99 9.68 -7.63
N SER A 150 -28.45 9.91 -8.83
CA SER A 150 -28.86 11.05 -9.65
C SER A 150 -29.75 10.73 -10.88
N SER A 151 -30.20 9.48 -11.04
CA SER A 151 -31.08 9.10 -12.16
C SER A 151 -32.51 8.71 -11.75
N ARG A 152 -32.96 9.10 -10.55
CA ARG A 152 -34.35 8.96 -10.11
C ARG A 152 -34.84 10.27 -9.50
N ALA A 153 -34.95 11.28 -10.32
CA ALA A 153 -35.77 12.46 -10.07
C ALA A 153 -36.42 12.90 -11.41
#